data_3732390f12b4793ae3eb7541aa5ac930
#
_entry.id   3732390f12b4793ae3eb7541aa5ac930
#
_cell.length_a   1.000
_cell.length_b   1.000
_cell.length_c   1.000
_cell.angle_alpha   90.00
_cell.angle_beta   90.00
_cell.angle_gamma   90.00
#
_symmetry.space_group_name_H-M   'P 1'
#
loop_
_entity.id
_entity.type
_entity.pdbx_description
1 polymer ?
#
loop_
_entity_poly.entity_id
_entity_poly.type
_entity_poly.pdbx_seq_one_letter_code
_entity_poly.pdbx_strand_id
1 'polypeptide(L)'
;MIIGFLEGKTPDHRGRMLSMLWKQTDDDAENSHDYIQWMFPLNEPSQSVNGTPVLNDFDIDEIRQNQLAIENLEGSTRWFLGFLERNDHWVTKYDHNHLRITR
;
A
#
# COMPACT_ATOMS: atom_id res chain seq x y z
N MET A 1 -0.75 13.97 1.15
CA MET A 1 -0.40 13.52 2.53
C MET A 1 -0.82 12.08 2.71
N ILE A 2 0.06 11.29 3.30
CA ILE A 2 -0.20 9.84 3.44
C ILE A 2 -1.40 9.54 4.33
N ILE A 3 -1.61 10.32 5.39
CA ILE A 3 -2.74 10.13 6.29
C ILE A 3 -4.07 10.23 5.53
N GLY A 4 -4.21 11.26 4.70
CA GLY A 4 -5.42 11.43 3.91
C GLY A 4 -5.67 10.25 2.96
N PHE A 5 -4.61 9.72 2.37
CA PHE A 5 -4.73 8.55 1.51
C PHE A 5 -5.17 7.31 2.29
N LEU A 6 -4.57 7.07 3.45
CA LEU A 6 -4.94 5.94 4.30
C LEU A 6 -6.35 6.05 4.85
N GLU A 7 -6.83 7.26 5.05
CA GLU A 7 -8.23 7.50 5.43
C GLU A 7 -9.20 7.34 4.26
N GLY A 8 -8.69 7.20 3.05
CA GLY A 8 -9.52 7.13 1.85
C GLY A 8 -10.04 8.47 1.37
N LYS A 9 -9.44 9.56 1.81
CA LYS A 9 -9.92 10.93 1.52
C LYS A 9 -9.17 11.62 0.41
N THR A 10 -7.88 11.29 0.22
CA THR A 10 -7.04 11.92 -0.78
C THR A 10 -6.36 10.87 -1.66
N PRO A 11 -6.02 11.21 -2.92
CA PRO A 11 -5.41 10.25 -3.83
C PRO A 11 -3.91 10.10 -3.60
N ASP A 12 -3.35 9.07 -4.24
CA ASP A 12 -1.92 8.90 -4.31
C ASP A 12 -1.30 9.84 -5.36
N HIS A 13 -0.02 9.65 -5.66
CA HIS A 13 0.71 10.52 -6.61
C HIS A 13 0.20 10.40 -8.06
N ARG A 14 -0.62 9.41 -8.36
CA ARG A 14 -1.21 9.22 -9.70
C ARG A 14 -2.71 9.47 -9.72
N GLY A 15 -3.23 10.10 -8.70
CA GLY A 15 -4.65 10.43 -8.62
C GLY A 15 -5.57 9.28 -8.29
N ARG A 16 -5.03 8.19 -7.74
CA ARG A 16 -5.83 7.01 -7.39
C ARG A 16 -6.20 7.04 -5.91
N MET A 17 -7.47 6.92 -5.63
CA MET A 17 -7.97 6.76 -4.26
C MET A 17 -7.76 5.31 -3.80
N LEU A 18 -7.68 5.10 -2.50
CA LEU A 18 -7.49 3.77 -1.94
C LEU A 18 -8.56 2.79 -2.43
N SER A 19 -9.82 3.22 -2.47
CA SER A 19 -10.91 2.37 -2.94
C SER A 19 -10.76 1.95 -4.40
N MET A 20 -10.13 2.80 -5.21
CA MET A 20 -9.85 2.47 -6.61
C MET A 20 -8.78 1.37 -6.71
N LEU A 21 -7.77 1.43 -5.86
CA LEU A 21 -6.73 0.41 -5.84
C LEU A 21 -7.28 -0.95 -5.42
N TRP A 22 -8.22 -0.98 -4.48
CA TRP A 22 -8.87 -2.24 -4.07
C TRP A 22 -9.72 -2.86 -5.18
N LYS A 23 -10.10 -2.09 -6.18
CA LYS A 23 -10.90 -2.57 -7.32
C LYS A 23 -10.06 -2.98 -8.51
N GLN A 24 -8.74 -2.92 -8.41
CA GLN A 24 -7.86 -3.35 -9.48
C GLN A 24 -8.08 -4.82 -9.81
N THR A 25 -7.99 -5.16 -11.10
CA THR A 25 -7.93 -6.56 -11.51
C THR A 25 -6.58 -7.15 -11.09
N ASP A 26 -6.49 -8.47 -11.05
CA ASP A 26 -5.23 -9.13 -10.73
C ASP A 26 -4.13 -8.77 -11.73
N ASP A 27 -4.48 -8.62 -13.01
CA ASP A 27 -3.52 -8.19 -14.03
C ASP A 27 -2.99 -6.78 -13.77
N ASP A 28 -3.87 -5.85 -13.41
CA ASP A 28 -3.46 -4.49 -13.09
C ASP A 28 -2.57 -4.47 -11.85
N ALA A 29 -2.93 -5.22 -10.83
CA ALA A 29 -2.16 -5.30 -9.59
C ALA A 29 -0.78 -5.93 -9.83
N GLU A 30 -0.67 -6.88 -10.74
CA GLU A 30 0.61 -7.52 -11.08
C GLU A 30 1.51 -6.57 -11.88
N ASN A 31 0.92 -5.79 -12.79
CA ASN A 31 1.68 -4.94 -13.70
C ASN A 31 2.06 -3.60 -13.10
N SER A 32 1.44 -3.18 -12.00
CA SER A 32 1.75 -1.94 -11.30
C SER A 32 2.49 -2.26 -10.01
N HIS A 33 3.52 -1.49 -9.69
CA HIS A 33 4.32 -1.69 -8.48
C HIS A 33 4.36 -0.47 -7.58
N ASP A 34 3.77 0.63 -8.02
CA ASP A 34 3.86 1.91 -7.33
C ASP A 34 2.73 2.18 -6.33
N TYR A 35 1.80 1.22 -6.16
CA TYR A 35 0.70 1.38 -5.20
C TYR A 35 1.05 0.79 -3.82
N ILE A 36 1.95 -0.17 -3.76
CA ILE A 36 2.27 -0.90 -2.53
C ILE A 36 2.84 0.04 -1.47
N GLN A 37 3.69 0.96 -1.88
CA GLN A 37 4.34 1.92 -1.00
C GLN A 37 3.33 2.90 -0.39
N TRP A 38 2.22 3.14 -1.07
CA TRP A 38 1.14 3.98 -0.55
C TRP A 38 0.22 3.22 0.40
N MET A 39 -0.09 1.96 0.08
CA MET A 39 -0.93 1.12 0.95
C MET A 39 -0.21 0.73 2.23
N PHE A 40 1.09 0.46 2.14
CA PHE A 40 1.92 -0.02 3.25
C PHE A 40 3.17 0.83 3.37
N PRO A 41 3.01 2.11 3.76
CA PRO A 41 4.16 3.02 3.82
C PRO A 41 5.11 2.65 4.95
N LEU A 42 6.37 3.00 4.76
CA LEU A 42 7.44 2.69 5.70
C LEU A 42 8.17 3.95 6.11
N ASN A 43 9.03 3.82 7.11
CA ASN A 43 9.91 4.91 7.53
C ASN A 43 11.19 5.02 6.70
N GLU A 44 11.31 4.23 5.63
CA GLU A 44 12.45 4.25 4.73
C GLU A 44 11.97 4.51 3.31
N PRO A 45 12.76 5.23 2.48
CA PRO A 45 12.37 5.45 1.08
C PRO A 45 12.39 4.15 0.28
N SER A 46 11.51 4.07 -0.73
CA SER A 46 11.51 2.96 -1.66
C SER A 46 12.73 3.04 -2.58
N GLN A 47 13.42 1.92 -2.76
CA GLN A 47 14.51 1.82 -3.71
C GLN A 47 14.02 1.54 -5.13
N SER A 48 12.78 1.07 -5.25
CA SER A 48 12.20 0.66 -6.52
C SER A 48 11.41 1.75 -7.20
N VAL A 49 10.78 2.64 -6.43
CA VAL A 49 9.86 3.66 -6.93
C VAL A 49 10.17 4.98 -6.27
N ASN A 50 10.40 6.02 -7.09
CA ASN A 50 10.64 7.37 -6.60
C ASN A 50 9.31 8.07 -6.31
N GLY A 51 9.34 9.03 -5.38
CA GLY A 51 8.17 9.85 -5.07
C GLY A 51 7.13 9.19 -4.19
N THR A 52 7.46 8.03 -3.62
CA THR A 52 6.56 7.35 -2.68
C THR A 52 6.68 7.97 -1.29
N PRO A 53 5.62 7.88 -0.48
CA PRO A 53 5.65 8.48 0.86
C PRO A 53 6.61 7.76 1.78
N VAL A 54 7.24 8.54 2.67
CA VAL A 54 8.10 8.03 3.73
C VAL A 54 7.53 8.52 5.04
N LEU A 55 7.33 7.62 5.99
CA LEU A 55 6.76 7.96 7.29
C LEU A 55 7.83 8.52 8.21
N ASN A 56 7.52 9.64 8.87
CA ASN A 56 8.31 10.10 10.00
C ASN A 56 7.62 9.67 11.30
N ASP A 57 8.23 9.95 12.46
CA ASP A 57 7.69 9.53 13.74
C ASP A 57 6.31 10.15 14.01
N PHE A 58 6.10 11.38 13.58
CA PHE A 58 4.80 12.05 13.71
C PHE A 58 3.72 11.32 12.90
N ASP A 59 4.03 10.94 11.67
CA ASP A 59 3.10 10.19 10.83
C ASP A 59 2.72 8.86 11.45
N ILE A 60 3.69 8.14 12.00
CA ILE A 60 3.46 6.85 12.65
C ILE A 60 2.52 7.01 13.85
N ASP A 61 2.74 8.01 14.67
CA ASP A 61 1.89 8.29 15.82
C ASP A 61 0.47 8.65 15.40
N GLU A 62 0.32 9.46 14.35
CA GLU A 62 -1.00 9.80 13.82
C GLU A 62 -1.76 8.57 13.32
N ILE A 63 -1.08 7.69 12.61
CA ILE A 63 -1.69 6.47 12.08
C ILE A 63 -2.17 5.59 13.23
N ARG A 64 -1.36 5.42 14.27
CA ARG A 64 -1.71 4.60 15.43
C ARG A 64 -2.95 5.10 16.15
N GLN A 65 -3.21 6.38 16.11
CA GLN A 65 -4.36 7.01 16.77
C GLN A 65 -5.55 7.19 15.84
N ASN A 66 -5.41 6.80 14.57
CA ASN A 66 -6.43 7.01 13.55
C ASN A 66 -7.12 5.70 13.22
N GLN A 67 -8.29 5.49 13.82
CA GLN A 67 -9.05 4.24 13.65
C GLN A 67 -9.39 3.98 12.19
N LEU A 68 -9.74 5.01 11.43
CA LEU A 68 -10.10 4.84 10.01
C LEU A 68 -8.89 4.39 9.20
N ALA A 69 -7.73 4.99 9.43
CA ALA A 69 -6.50 4.58 8.76
C ALA A 69 -6.14 3.14 9.08
N ILE A 70 -6.28 2.73 10.35
CA ILE A 70 -6.00 1.36 10.78
C ILE A 70 -6.95 0.38 10.09
N GLU A 71 -8.24 0.69 10.07
CA GLU A 71 -9.24 -0.17 9.40
C GLU A 71 -8.94 -0.32 7.91
N ASN A 72 -8.52 0.76 7.27
CA ASN A 72 -8.18 0.72 5.85
C ASN A 72 -6.88 -0.04 5.59
N LEU A 73 -5.91 0.04 6.50
CA LEU A 73 -4.70 -0.78 6.41
C LEU A 73 -5.04 -2.28 6.51
N GLU A 74 -5.96 -2.63 7.40
CA GLU A 74 -6.44 -4.01 7.50
C GLU A 74 -7.16 -4.44 6.21
N GLY A 75 -7.96 -3.55 5.62
CA GLY A 75 -8.64 -3.81 4.35
C GLY A 75 -7.67 -4.03 3.21
N SER A 76 -6.64 -3.19 3.13
CA SER A 76 -5.58 -3.34 2.13
C SER A 76 -4.82 -4.65 2.31
N THR A 77 -4.55 -5.04 3.56
CA THR A 77 -3.88 -6.31 3.85
C THR A 77 -4.71 -7.48 3.35
N ARG A 78 -6.02 -7.49 3.64
CA ARG A 78 -6.92 -8.55 3.16
C ARG A 78 -6.96 -8.59 1.63
N TRP A 79 -7.03 -7.44 0.99
CA TRP A 79 -7.05 -7.36 -0.47
C TRP A 79 -5.76 -7.93 -1.06
N PHE A 80 -4.62 -7.52 -0.53
CA PHE A 80 -3.32 -7.93 -1.06
C PHE A 80 -3.05 -9.41 -0.83
N LEU A 81 -3.41 -9.94 0.34
CA LEU A 81 -3.27 -11.38 0.62
C LEU A 81 -4.13 -12.20 -0.32
N GLY A 82 -5.35 -11.75 -0.61
CA GLY A 82 -6.21 -12.41 -1.59
C GLY A 82 -5.59 -12.42 -2.98
N PHE A 83 -4.99 -11.30 -3.39
CA PHE A 83 -4.27 -11.22 -4.65
C PHE A 83 -3.11 -12.22 -4.70
N LEU A 84 -2.32 -12.30 -3.64
CA LEU A 84 -1.18 -13.21 -3.59
C LEU A 84 -1.62 -14.67 -3.61
N GLU A 85 -2.72 -15.01 -2.96
CA GLU A 85 -3.26 -16.37 -3.00
C GLU A 85 -3.67 -16.79 -4.40
N ARG A 86 -4.25 -15.87 -5.17
CA ARG A 86 -4.66 -16.15 -6.56
C ARG A 86 -3.47 -16.14 -7.52
N ASN A 87 -2.36 -15.53 -7.15
CA ASN A 87 -1.20 -15.30 -8.02
C ASN A 87 0.08 -15.61 -7.25
N ASP A 88 0.20 -16.83 -6.76
CA ASP A 88 1.33 -17.22 -5.90
C ASP A 88 2.70 -17.08 -6.58
N HIS A 89 2.76 -17.16 -7.91
CA HIS A 89 3.99 -16.90 -8.67
C HIS A 89 4.49 -15.46 -8.48
N TRP A 90 3.61 -14.53 -8.13
CA TRP A 90 3.93 -13.13 -7.94
C TRP A 90 4.90 -12.92 -6.76
N VAL A 91 4.71 -13.69 -5.71
CA VAL A 91 5.55 -13.62 -4.52
C VAL A 91 7.00 -13.96 -4.85
N THR A 92 7.22 -14.97 -5.68
CA THR A 92 8.55 -15.39 -6.11
C THR A 92 9.16 -14.41 -7.11
N LYS A 93 8.34 -13.89 -8.01
CA LYS A 93 8.80 -13.01 -9.10
C LYS A 93 9.20 -11.62 -8.60
N TYR A 94 8.56 -11.13 -7.53
CA TYR A 94 8.75 -9.78 -7.03
C TYR A 94 9.13 -9.79 -5.55
N ASP A 95 10.32 -10.31 -5.26
CA ASP A 95 10.80 -10.49 -3.88
C ASP A 95 10.75 -9.20 -3.07
N HIS A 96 11.14 -8.08 -3.67
CA HIS A 96 11.13 -6.80 -2.96
C HIS A 96 9.73 -6.38 -2.53
N ASN A 97 8.70 -6.74 -3.28
CA ASN A 97 7.32 -6.47 -2.92
C ASN A 97 6.80 -7.47 -1.90
N HIS A 98 7.21 -8.72 -2.04
CA HIS A 98 6.85 -9.77 -1.08
C HIS A 98 7.33 -9.42 0.33
N LEU A 99 8.55 -8.91 0.45
CA LEU A 99 9.10 -8.53 1.75
C LEU A 99 8.30 -7.42 2.43
N ARG A 100 7.57 -6.61 1.68
CA ARG A 100 6.79 -5.50 2.24
C ARG A 100 5.55 -5.95 2.97
N ILE A 101 4.98 -7.08 2.63
CA ILE A 101 3.76 -7.55 3.30
C ILE A 101 4.03 -8.12 4.70
N THR A 102 5.28 -8.35 5.04
CA THR A 102 5.64 -8.82 6.37
C THR A 102 5.71 -7.70 7.41
N ARG A 103 5.56 -6.48 6.97
CA ARG A 103 5.66 -5.29 7.82
C ARG A 103 4.31 -4.87 8.35
#